data_62dffc078eb12a306210db69a9ab9b78
#
_entry.id   62dffc078eb12a306210db69a9ab9b78
#
_cell.length_a   1.000
_cell.length_b   1.000
_cell.length_c   1.000
_cell.angle_alpha   90.00
_cell.angle_beta   90.00
_cell.angle_gamma   90.00
#
_symmetry.space_group_name_H-M   'P 1'
#
loop_
_entity.id
_entity.type
_entity.pdbx_description
1 polymer ?
#
loop_
_entity_poly.entity_id
_entity_poly.type
_entity_poly.pdbx_seq_one_letter_code
_entity_poly.pdbx_strand_id
1 'polypeptide(L)'
;MKTFWGSLLMFAVVGWVQAAPMYEENFTRVEGETVPDAIMVLDGQFAVKGTGPDRCLELPGSPLESFGVLFGKAAAASGNREVEARIYATKTGRKFPTFAAGLSGVNGYKVRVSPAKNAVELVLGDALEVKASAPFVWKSGEWTHLKLRSVLVGTGVQVQGKAWQGADEPKDWTLKFEATELPSPGMAGVWGMPFSGTPIRFDDFKVTEVK
;
A
#
# COMPACT_ATOMS: atom_id res chain seq x y z
N MET A 1 -27.94 18.30 59.00
CA MET A 1 -27.30 17.18 58.31
C MET A 1 -27.68 17.28 56.85
N LYS A 2 -26.72 17.70 55.96
CA LYS A 2 -26.92 17.76 54.50
C LYS A 2 -26.04 16.70 53.88
N THR A 3 -26.67 15.65 53.35
CA THR A 3 -26.02 14.55 52.63
C THR A 3 -25.77 14.96 51.19
N PHE A 4 -24.48 15.07 50.81
CA PHE A 4 -24.03 15.24 49.45
C PHE A 4 -23.96 13.85 48.75
N TRP A 5 -24.77 13.65 47.73
CA TRP A 5 -24.63 12.53 46.80
C TRP A 5 -23.72 12.97 45.65
N GLY A 6 -22.53 12.46 45.63
CA GLY A 6 -21.61 12.61 44.50
C GLY A 6 -21.93 11.56 43.44
N SER A 7 -22.42 11.99 42.27
CA SER A 7 -22.59 11.13 41.09
C SER A 7 -21.23 10.89 40.47
N LEU A 8 -20.77 9.64 40.48
CA LEU A 8 -19.57 9.18 39.80
C LEU A 8 -19.92 8.93 38.31
N LEU A 9 -19.53 9.83 37.43
CA LEU A 9 -19.62 9.65 35.97
C LEU A 9 -18.52 8.70 35.53
N MET A 10 -18.89 7.47 35.18
CA MET A 10 -18.01 6.47 34.59
C MET A 10 -17.90 6.78 33.09
N PHE A 11 -16.77 7.32 32.67
CA PHE A 11 -16.44 7.45 31.24
C PHE A 11 -16.05 6.06 30.68
N ALA A 12 -16.92 5.47 29.90
CA ALA A 12 -16.59 4.29 29.13
C ALA A 12 -15.64 4.70 27.97
N VAL A 13 -14.37 4.34 28.08
CA VAL A 13 -13.42 4.43 26.96
C VAL A 13 -13.78 3.32 25.98
N VAL A 14 -14.47 3.67 24.89
CA VAL A 14 -14.69 2.77 23.76
C VAL A 14 -13.37 2.66 23.02
N GLY A 15 -12.55 1.69 23.40
CA GLY A 15 -11.36 1.32 22.66
C GLY A 15 -11.78 0.74 21.29
N TRP A 16 -11.37 1.36 20.21
CA TRP A 16 -11.47 0.79 18.87
C TRP A 16 -10.58 -0.44 18.82
N VAL A 17 -11.19 -1.62 18.80
CA VAL A 17 -10.47 -2.88 18.55
C VAL A 17 -10.14 -2.89 17.06
N GLN A 18 -8.91 -2.53 16.72
CA GLN A 18 -8.40 -2.70 15.37
C GLN A 18 -8.25 -4.19 15.10
N ALA A 19 -8.84 -4.69 14.03
CA ALA A 19 -8.71 -6.09 13.64
C ALA A 19 -7.22 -6.42 13.45
N ALA A 20 -6.80 -7.62 13.91
CA ALA A 20 -5.43 -8.07 13.67
C ALA A 20 -5.14 -8.13 12.16
N PRO A 21 -3.95 -7.77 11.70
CA PRO A 21 -3.60 -7.83 10.30
C PRO A 21 -3.65 -9.28 9.79
N MET A 22 -4.14 -9.48 8.57
CA MET A 22 -4.11 -10.78 7.89
C MET A 22 -2.70 -11.16 7.45
N TYR A 23 -1.88 -10.15 7.21
CA TYR A 23 -0.46 -10.26 6.84
C TYR A 23 0.27 -8.97 7.26
N GLU A 24 1.48 -9.13 7.77
CA GLU A 24 2.36 -8.01 8.11
C GLU A 24 3.82 -8.44 7.93
N GLU A 25 4.64 -7.60 7.27
CA GLU A 25 6.06 -7.81 7.08
C GLU A 25 6.80 -6.46 7.05
N ASN A 26 7.78 -6.30 7.93
CA ASN A 26 8.64 -5.11 8.00
C ASN A 26 10.13 -5.44 7.87
N PHE A 27 10.43 -6.65 7.46
CA PHE A 27 11.77 -7.19 7.17
C PHE A 27 12.79 -7.16 8.34
N THR A 28 12.47 -6.59 9.49
CA THR A 28 13.43 -6.45 10.60
C THR A 28 13.93 -7.77 11.14
N ARG A 29 13.17 -8.85 10.99
CA ARG A 29 13.50 -10.21 11.46
C ARG A 29 14.02 -11.14 10.37
N VAL A 30 14.10 -10.66 9.13
CA VAL A 30 14.58 -11.47 8.01
C VAL A 30 16.10 -11.60 8.13
N GLU A 31 16.60 -12.83 8.13
CA GLU A 31 18.03 -13.10 8.11
C GLU A 31 18.56 -13.17 6.67
N GLY A 32 19.76 -12.64 6.45
CA GLY A 32 20.37 -12.60 5.12
C GLY A 32 19.66 -11.63 4.16
N GLU A 33 19.79 -11.87 2.87
CA GLU A 33 19.23 -11.03 1.80
C GLU A 33 18.09 -11.71 1.02
N THR A 34 17.73 -12.92 1.41
CA THR A 34 16.70 -13.71 0.71
C THR A 34 15.30 -13.13 0.95
N VAL A 35 14.53 -13.05 -0.11
CA VAL A 35 13.11 -12.69 -0.02
C VAL A 35 12.36 -13.76 0.77
N PRO A 36 11.53 -13.42 1.77
CA PRO A 36 10.75 -14.40 2.53
C PRO A 36 9.82 -15.24 1.64
N ASP A 37 9.65 -16.52 1.95
CA ASP A 37 8.81 -17.46 1.21
C ASP A 37 7.33 -17.02 1.09
N ALA A 38 6.86 -16.20 2.04
CA ALA A 38 5.51 -15.63 2.02
C ALA A 38 5.33 -14.52 0.97
N ILE A 39 6.40 -14.12 0.30
CA ILE A 39 6.42 -13.10 -0.76
C ILE A 39 6.75 -13.79 -2.09
N MET A 40 5.83 -13.72 -3.04
CA MET A 40 6.00 -14.23 -4.39
C MET A 40 6.59 -13.13 -5.29
N VAL A 41 7.79 -13.31 -5.77
CA VAL A 41 8.38 -12.43 -6.80
C VAL A 41 7.77 -12.79 -8.15
N LEU A 42 7.12 -11.81 -8.79
CA LEU A 42 6.57 -11.95 -10.14
C LEU A 42 7.66 -11.78 -11.19
N ASP A 43 8.44 -10.73 -11.02
CA ASP A 43 9.58 -10.38 -11.87
C ASP A 43 10.48 -9.38 -11.13
N GLY A 44 11.79 -9.38 -11.47
CA GLY A 44 12.79 -8.50 -10.86
C GLY A 44 13.71 -9.19 -9.86
N GLN A 45 14.84 -8.55 -9.59
CA GLN A 45 15.87 -9.04 -8.68
C GLN A 45 15.70 -8.43 -7.28
N PHE A 46 14.59 -8.75 -6.63
CA PHE A 46 14.35 -8.29 -5.28
C PHE A 46 15.28 -8.97 -4.28
N ALA A 47 15.77 -8.20 -3.29
CA ALA A 47 16.54 -8.70 -2.18
C ALA A 47 16.24 -7.89 -0.91
N VAL A 48 16.37 -8.53 0.26
CA VAL A 48 16.28 -7.81 1.54
C VAL A 48 17.61 -7.11 1.82
N LYS A 49 17.59 -5.81 2.03
CA LYS A 49 18.76 -4.97 2.25
C LYS A 49 18.64 -4.16 3.53
N GLY A 50 19.76 -3.62 4.01
CA GLY A 50 19.81 -2.83 5.25
C GLY A 50 20.11 -3.66 6.49
N THR A 51 20.06 -3.03 7.65
CA THR A 51 20.37 -3.64 8.97
C THR A 51 19.34 -3.16 10.01
N GLY A 52 18.98 -4.04 10.92
CA GLY A 52 18.06 -3.72 12.01
C GLY A 52 16.75 -3.12 11.52
N PRO A 53 16.31 -1.97 12.07
CA PRO A 53 15.05 -1.34 11.71
C PRO A 53 15.03 -0.71 10.30
N ASP A 54 16.20 -0.57 9.65
CA ASP A 54 16.31 -0.04 8.29
C ASP A 54 16.27 -1.14 7.22
N ARG A 55 15.97 -2.38 7.60
CA ARG A 55 15.81 -3.48 6.63
C ARG A 55 14.54 -3.27 5.81
N CYS A 56 14.67 -3.52 4.52
CA CYS A 56 13.58 -3.38 3.57
C CYS A 56 13.77 -4.30 2.38
N LEU A 57 12.73 -4.53 1.61
CA LEU A 57 12.81 -5.18 0.31
C LEU A 57 13.30 -4.15 -0.71
N GLU A 58 14.39 -4.42 -1.40
CA GLU A 58 14.97 -3.53 -2.41
C GLU A 58 14.86 -4.14 -3.80
N LEU A 59 14.37 -3.33 -4.74
CA LEU A 59 14.41 -3.56 -6.18
C LEU A 59 15.56 -2.71 -6.74
N PRO A 60 16.60 -3.29 -7.37
CA PRO A 60 17.68 -2.52 -7.96
C PRO A 60 17.21 -1.62 -9.10
N GLY A 61 17.96 -0.58 -9.37
CA GLY A 61 17.70 0.32 -10.49
C GLY A 61 17.78 -0.44 -11.83
N SER A 62 16.75 -0.29 -12.64
CA SER A 62 16.67 -0.87 -14.00
C SER A 62 15.93 0.08 -14.93
N PRO A 63 16.33 0.23 -16.18
CA PRO A 63 15.59 1.03 -17.12
C PRO A 63 14.35 0.28 -17.65
N LEU A 64 13.23 0.97 -17.79
CA LEU A 64 12.08 0.67 -18.65
C LEU A 64 11.20 -0.55 -18.32
N GLU A 65 11.35 -1.20 -17.16
CA GLU A 65 10.53 -2.36 -16.79
C GLU A 65 9.72 -2.12 -15.53
N SER A 66 8.60 -2.83 -15.41
CA SER A 66 7.75 -2.87 -14.23
C SER A 66 7.94 -4.19 -13.51
N PHE A 67 8.34 -4.13 -12.27
CA PHE A 67 8.61 -5.28 -11.42
C PHE A 67 7.65 -5.31 -10.26
N GLY A 68 7.35 -6.50 -9.75
CA GLY A 68 6.40 -6.62 -8.66
C GLY A 68 6.57 -7.86 -7.80
N VAL A 69 6.05 -7.76 -6.60
CA VAL A 69 5.89 -8.88 -5.68
C VAL A 69 4.46 -8.95 -5.16
N LEU A 70 4.00 -10.17 -4.89
CA LEU A 70 2.72 -10.44 -4.24
C LEU A 70 2.96 -11.02 -2.86
N PHE A 71 2.07 -10.69 -1.91
CA PHE A 71 2.18 -11.13 -0.52
C PHE A 71 0.82 -11.33 0.15
N GLY A 72 0.86 -12.02 1.28
CA GLY A 72 -0.32 -12.40 2.03
C GLY A 72 -1.08 -13.55 1.36
N LYS A 73 -2.32 -13.80 1.82
CA LYS A 73 -3.18 -14.84 1.24
C LYS A 73 -4.04 -14.26 0.12
N ALA A 74 -4.26 -15.06 -0.93
CA ALA A 74 -5.24 -14.72 -1.93
C ALA A 74 -6.63 -14.57 -1.28
N ALA A 75 -7.34 -13.50 -1.63
CA ALA A 75 -8.72 -13.31 -1.19
C ALA A 75 -9.70 -13.86 -2.20
N ALA A 76 -10.90 -14.20 -1.73
CA ALA A 76 -12.07 -14.27 -2.58
C ALA A 76 -12.33 -12.87 -3.23
N ALA A 77 -12.96 -12.85 -4.40
CA ALA A 77 -13.25 -11.61 -5.14
C ALA A 77 -14.03 -10.58 -4.31
N SER A 78 -14.81 -11.04 -3.35
CA SER A 78 -15.69 -10.24 -2.49
C SER A 78 -15.07 -9.81 -1.16
N GLY A 79 -13.76 -10.01 -0.95
CA GLY A 79 -13.15 -9.67 0.34
C GLY A 79 -13.01 -8.17 0.54
N ASN A 80 -13.59 -7.65 1.63
CA ASN A 80 -13.33 -6.30 2.12
C ASN A 80 -11.90 -6.25 2.64
N ARG A 81 -11.02 -5.56 1.95
CA ARG A 81 -9.60 -5.55 2.24
C ARG A 81 -8.97 -4.18 2.10
N GLU A 82 -7.91 -4.03 2.85
CA GLU A 82 -7.01 -2.89 2.76
C GLU A 82 -5.57 -3.39 2.69
N VAL A 83 -4.78 -2.80 1.81
CA VAL A 83 -3.33 -2.97 1.74
C VAL A 83 -2.65 -1.64 2.02
N GLU A 84 -1.58 -1.71 2.80
CA GLU A 84 -0.69 -0.60 3.09
C GLU A 84 0.75 -1.04 2.87
N ALA A 85 1.56 -0.12 2.35
CA ALA A 85 3.01 -0.25 2.25
C ALA A 85 3.65 1.13 2.24
N ARG A 86 4.92 1.24 2.67
CA ARG A 86 5.72 2.43 2.43
C ARG A 86 6.79 2.13 1.39
N ILE A 87 7.05 3.11 0.54
CA ILE A 87 7.95 2.98 -0.60
C ILE A 87 8.89 4.17 -0.63
N TYR A 88 10.19 3.88 -0.70
CA TYR A 88 11.24 4.90 -0.83
C TYR A 88 11.83 4.84 -2.23
N ALA A 89 11.93 5.99 -2.88
CA ALA A 89 12.53 6.10 -4.19
C ALA A 89 13.20 7.47 -4.39
N THR A 90 14.10 7.56 -5.36
CA THR A 90 14.79 8.79 -5.72
C THR A 90 14.69 9.06 -7.22
N LYS A 91 14.64 10.33 -7.59
CA LYS A 91 14.79 10.76 -9.00
C LYS A 91 16.25 11.00 -9.35
N THR A 92 16.60 10.87 -10.61
CA THR A 92 17.90 11.28 -11.16
C THR A 92 17.68 12.26 -12.30
N GLY A 93 17.98 13.53 -12.08
CA GLY A 93 17.69 14.59 -13.05
C GLY A 93 16.19 14.66 -13.37
N ARG A 94 15.83 14.40 -14.65
CA ARG A 94 14.43 14.36 -15.13
C ARG A 94 13.84 12.94 -15.17
N LYS A 95 14.57 11.93 -14.71
CA LYS A 95 14.08 10.56 -14.66
C LYS A 95 13.41 10.30 -13.32
N PHE A 96 12.15 9.91 -13.37
CA PHE A 96 11.33 9.68 -12.19
C PHE A 96 10.99 8.19 -12.07
N PRO A 97 11.04 7.61 -10.88
CA PRO A 97 10.46 6.28 -10.63
C PRO A 97 8.93 6.38 -10.67
N THR A 98 8.29 5.23 -10.83
CA THR A 98 6.84 5.05 -10.57
C THR A 98 6.68 3.85 -9.66
N PHE A 99 5.75 3.88 -8.74
CA PHE A 99 5.53 2.78 -7.81
C PHE A 99 4.08 2.69 -7.36
N ALA A 100 3.67 1.51 -6.90
CA ALA A 100 2.29 1.23 -6.55
C ALA A 100 2.16 0.19 -5.44
N ALA A 101 1.00 0.21 -4.76
CA ALA A 101 0.50 -0.87 -3.93
C ALA A 101 -0.91 -1.25 -4.40
N GLY A 102 -1.29 -2.53 -4.29
CA GLY A 102 -2.56 -2.98 -4.84
C GLY A 102 -3.12 -4.26 -4.22
N LEU A 103 -4.35 -4.56 -4.61
CA LEU A 103 -5.13 -5.73 -4.20
C LEU A 103 -5.54 -6.54 -5.44
N SER A 104 -5.84 -7.82 -5.25
CA SER A 104 -6.32 -8.73 -6.30
C SER A 104 -5.29 -9.03 -7.40
N GLY A 105 -4.00 -9.06 -7.04
CA GLY A 105 -2.91 -9.48 -7.93
C GLY A 105 -2.66 -8.51 -9.09
N VAL A 106 -2.12 -9.05 -10.19
CA VAL A 106 -1.70 -8.26 -11.36
C VAL A 106 -2.87 -7.54 -12.02
N ASN A 107 -4.02 -8.19 -12.09
CA ASN A 107 -5.22 -7.66 -12.76
C ASN A 107 -6.12 -6.82 -11.84
N GLY A 108 -5.72 -6.63 -10.58
CA GLY A 108 -6.48 -5.88 -9.60
C GLY A 108 -6.26 -4.38 -9.63
N TYR A 109 -6.86 -3.70 -8.65
CA TYR A 109 -6.67 -2.26 -8.46
C TYR A 109 -5.36 -1.96 -7.76
N LYS A 110 -4.73 -0.86 -8.19
CA LYS A 110 -3.49 -0.34 -7.59
C LYS A 110 -3.62 1.15 -7.34
N VAL A 111 -3.15 1.63 -6.19
CA VAL A 111 -2.84 3.04 -5.99
C VAL A 111 -1.40 3.27 -6.43
N ARG A 112 -1.21 4.14 -7.43
CA ARG A 112 0.07 4.40 -8.09
C ARG A 112 0.49 5.84 -7.89
N VAL A 113 1.74 6.07 -7.50
CA VAL A 113 2.37 7.39 -7.55
C VAL A 113 3.10 7.54 -8.87
N SER A 114 2.76 8.61 -9.60
CA SER A 114 3.34 9.00 -10.89
C SER A 114 4.02 10.36 -10.76
N PRO A 115 5.28 10.43 -10.27
CA PRO A 115 5.93 11.71 -9.99
C PRO A 115 6.10 12.61 -11.19
N ALA A 116 6.34 12.04 -12.37
CA ALA A 116 6.47 12.80 -13.62
C ALA A 116 5.19 13.54 -14.01
N LYS A 117 4.02 13.07 -13.52
CA LYS A 117 2.70 13.69 -13.72
C LYS A 117 2.28 14.56 -12.53
N ASN A 118 3.04 14.57 -11.42
CA ASN A 118 2.63 15.13 -10.14
C ASN A 118 1.26 14.59 -9.69
N ALA A 119 1.06 13.29 -9.79
CA ALA A 119 -0.23 12.66 -9.54
C ALA A 119 -0.12 11.38 -8.71
N VAL A 120 -1.16 11.12 -7.93
CA VAL A 120 -1.54 9.80 -7.44
C VAL A 120 -2.73 9.32 -8.25
N GLU A 121 -2.71 8.06 -8.68
CA GLU A 121 -3.69 7.49 -9.61
C GLU A 121 -4.23 6.17 -9.05
N LEU A 122 -5.52 5.93 -9.20
CA LEU A 122 -6.12 4.61 -9.05
C LEU A 122 -6.15 3.95 -10.42
N VAL A 123 -5.48 2.82 -10.57
CA VAL A 123 -5.37 2.11 -11.85
C VAL A 123 -5.86 0.68 -11.72
N LEU A 124 -6.33 0.12 -12.83
CA LEU A 124 -6.82 -1.25 -12.93
C LEU A 124 -5.99 -2.06 -13.93
N GLY A 125 -5.69 -3.29 -13.54
CA GLY A 125 -5.12 -4.31 -14.39
C GLY A 125 -3.64 -4.10 -14.72
N ASP A 126 -3.14 -4.97 -15.59
CA ASP A 126 -1.76 -4.92 -16.08
C ASP A 126 -1.55 -3.74 -17.04
N ALA A 127 -2.56 -3.41 -17.84
CA ALA A 127 -2.55 -2.24 -18.73
C ALA A 127 -2.55 -0.89 -17.99
N LEU A 128 -2.69 -0.90 -16.65
CA LEU A 128 -2.68 0.28 -15.78
C LEU A 128 -3.70 1.35 -16.20
N GLU A 129 -4.93 0.91 -16.55
CA GLU A 129 -6.02 1.80 -16.91
C GLU A 129 -6.38 2.73 -15.76
N VAL A 130 -6.30 4.05 -15.99
CA VAL A 130 -6.57 5.06 -14.95
C VAL A 130 -8.08 5.17 -14.71
N LYS A 131 -8.52 4.90 -13.48
CA LYS A 131 -9.92 5.01 -13.03
C LYS A 131 -10.19 6.29 -12.24
N ALA A 132 -9.19 6.79 -11.52
CA ALA A 132 -9.23 8.08 -10.83
C ALA A 132 -7.82 8.67 -10.73
N SER A 133 -7.72 9.99 -10.64
CA SER A 133 -6.44 10.69 -10.49
C SER A 133 -6.62 11.93 -9.62
N ALA A 134 -5.61 12.25 -8.81
CA ALA A 134 -5.55 13.46 -8.01
C ALA A 134 -4.13 14.04 -7.99
N PRO A 135 -3.98 15.35 -7.77
CA PRO A 135 -2.67 15.97 -7.61
C PRO A 135 -1.91 15.38 -6.41
N PHE A 136 -0.64 15.05 -6.62
CA PHE A 136 0.26 14.62 -5.55
C PHE A 136 1.69 15.07 -5.88
N VAL A 137 2.21 16.02 -5.12
CA VAL A 137 3.58 16.53 -5.29
C VAL A 137 4.51 15.63 -4.48
N TRP A 138 5.08 14.64 -5.18
CA TRP A 138 6.01 13.70 -4.57
C TRP A 138 7.38 14.31 -4.33
N LYS A 139 7.95 14.05 -3.16
CA LYS A 139 9.30 14.45 -2.79
C LYS A 139 10.26 13.26 -2.89
N SER A 140 11.30 13.43 -3.69
CA SER A 140 12.36 12.45 -3.89
C SER A 140 13.16 12.24 -2.60
N GLY A 141 13.46 10.99 -2.26
CA GLY A 141 14.27 10.66 -1.10
C GLY A 141 13.50 10.68 0.24
N GLU A 142 12.18 10.66 0.19
CA GLU A 142 11.31 10.48 1.35
C GLU A 142 10.47 9.21 1.21
N TRP A 143 10.19 8.54 2.32
CA TRP A 143 9.24 7.44 2.36
C TRP A 143 7.84 7.95 1.99
N THR A 144 7.19 7.23 1.10
CA THR A 144 5.82 7.48 0.66
C THR A 144 4.95 6.31 1.09
N HIS A 145 3.93 6.58 1.89
CA HIS A 145 2.93 5.62 2.27
C HIS A 145 1.86 5.52 1.19
N LEU A 146 1.47 4.31 0.86
CA LEU A 146 0.37 3.99 -0.03
C LEU A 146 -0.64 3.14 0.71
N LYS A 147 -1.91 3.50 0.58
CA LYS A 147 -3.01 2.72 1.14
C LYS A 147 -4.12 2.58 0.11
N LEU A 148 -4.55 1.34 -0.13
CA LEU A 148 -5.65 0.99 -1.01
C LEU A 148 -6.66 0.13 -0.25
N ARG A 149 -7.93 0.50 -0.35
CA ARG A 149 -9.06 -0.23 0.21
C ARG A 149 -10.05 -0.64 -0.88
N SER A 150 -10.57 -1.85 -0.76
CA SER A 150 -11.67 -2.37 -1.57
C SER A 150 -12.77 -2.85 -0.63
N VAL A 151 -13.98 -2.34 -0.79
CA VAL A 151 -15.14 -2.64 0.05
C VAL A 151 -16.34 -2.95 -0.81
N LEU A 152 -17.06 -4.01 -0.50
CA LEU A 152 -18.36 -4.32 -1.12
C LEU A 152 -19.40 -3.25 -0.79
N VAL A 153 -20.08 -2.75 -1.81
CA VAL A 153 -21.21 -1.83 -1.67
C VAL A 153 -22.32 -2.33 -2.58
N GLY A 154 -23.37 -2.89 -1.98
CA GLY A 154 -24.43 -3.54 -2.76
C GLY A 154 -23.89 -4.71 -3.59
N THR A 155 -24.04 -4.65 -4.91
CA THR A 155 -23.54 -5.66 -5.87
C THR A 155 -22.18 -5.29 -6.47
N GLY A 156 -21.66 -4.10 -6.18
CA GLY A 156 -20.39 -3.58 -6.70
C GLY A 156 -19.33 -3.44 -5.63
N VAL A 157 -18.25 -2.77 -5.98
CA VAL A 157 -17.10 -2.50 -5.11
C VAL A 157 -16.77 -1.02 -5.11
N GLN A 158 -16.61 -0.45 -3.93
CA GLN A 158 -15.97 0.86 -3.77
C GLN A 158 -14.48 0.66 -3.54
N VAL A 159 -13.67 1.24 -4.41
CA VAL A 159 -12.20 1.24 -4.31
C VAL A 159 -11.73 2.64 -3.93
N GLN A 160 -10.90 2.70 -2.90
CA GLN A 160 -10.40 3.95 -2.32
C GLN A 160 -8.88 3.89 -2.21
N GLY A 161 -8.22 4.98 -2.54
CA GLY A 161 -6.76 5.07 -2.49
C GLY A 161 -6.27 6.39 -1.93
N LYS A 162 -5.12 6.36 -1.27
CA LYS A 162 -4.40 7.55 -0.85
C LYS A 162 -2.90 7.32 -0.78
N ALA A 163 -2.16 8.41 -0.91
CA ALA A 163 -0.71 8.47 -0.73
C ALA A 163 -0.34 9.67 0.13
N TRP A 164 0.68 9.53 0.97
CA TRP A 164 1.21 10.63 1.78
C TRP A 164 2.69 10.43 2.09
N GLN A 165 3.35 11.50 2.45
CA GLN A 165 4.73 11.52 2.96
C GLN A 165 4.74 12.19 4.33
N GLY A 166 5.66 11.77 5.21
CA GLY A 166 5.68 12.19 6.60
C GLY A 166 4.80 11.33 7.51
N ALA A 167 4.64 11.75 8.76
CA ALA A 167 4.00 10.94 9.82
C ALA A 167 2.46 10.99 9.79
N ASP A 168 1.87 12.03 9.21
CA ASP A 168 0.43 12.27 9.33
C ASP A 168 -0.35 11.66 8.18
N GLU A 169 -1.05 10.57 8.45
CA GLU A 169 -1.97 9.95 7.49
C GLU A 169 -3.17 10.88 7.24
N PRO A 170 -3.51 11.21 5.98
CA PRO A 170 -4.73 11.95 5.66
C PRO A 170 -5.98 11.21 6.14
N LYS A 171 -6.91 11.92 6.80
CA LYS A 171 -8.18 11.33 7.26
C LYS A 171 -9.04 10.87 6.09
N ASP A 172 -9.07 11.67 5.02
CA ASP A 172 -9.90 11.41 3.86
C ASP A 172 -9.18 10.58 2.79
N TRP A 173 -9.96 9.80 2.05
CA TRP A 173 -9.50 9.08 0.88
C TRP A 173 -9.38 10.05 -0.30
N THR A 174 -8.17 10.18 -0.84
CA THR A 174 -7.88 11.10 -1.95
C THR A 174 -8.51 10.62 -3.26
N LEU A 175 -8.53 9.32 -3.47
CA LEU A 175 -9.08 8.68 -4.66
C LEU A 175 -10.26 7.79 -4.26
N LYS A 176 -11.34 7.84 -5.08
CA LYS A 176 -12.52 6.98 -4.93
C LYS A 176 -12.99 6.56 -6.32
N PHE A 177 -13.36 5.30 -6.45
CA PHE A 177 -13.94 4.74 -7.66
C PHE A 177 -14.96 3.66 -7.29
N GLU A 178 -16.10 3.65 -7.96
CA GLU A 178 -17.13 2.64 -7.80
C GLU A 178 -17.15 1.75 -9.05
N ALA A 179 -16.90 0.45 -8.84
CA ALA A 179 -16.93 -0.56 -9.87
C ALA A 179 -18.18 -1.41 -9.72
N THR A 180 -18.80 -1.73 -10.85
CA THR A 180 -19.94 -2.65 -10.92
C THR A 180 -19.52 -4.11 -10.89
N GLU A 181 -18.28 -4.39 -11.29
CA GLU A 181 -17.70 -5.72 -11.32
C GLU A 181 -16.75 -5.93 -10.15
N LEU A 182 -16.84 -7.11 -9.55
CA LEU A 182 -15.92 -7.52 -8.50
C LEU A 182 -14.54 -7.82 -9.11
N PRO A 183 -13.44 -7.38 -8.45
CA PRO A 183 -12.11 -7.74 -8.89
C PRO A 183 -11.91 -9.27 -8.76
N SER A 184 -11.07 -9.84 -9.61
CA SER A 184 -10.69 -11.25 -9.50
C SER A 184 -10.07 -11.57 -8.13
N PRO A 185 -10.20 -12.80 -7.63
CA PRO A 185 -9.45 -13.24 -6.46
C PRO A 185 -7.95 -13.03 -6.64
N GLY A 186 -7.25 -12.63 -5.59
CA GLY A 186 -5.80 -12.44 -5.68
C GLY A 186 -5.16 -11.97 -4.39
N MET A 187 -3.83 -11.95 -4.38
CA MET A 187 -2.99 -11.47 -3.28
C MET A 187 -2.84 -9.95 -3.34
N ALA A 188 -2.44 -9.36 -2.24
CA ALA A 188 -1.92 -7.99 -2.25
C ALA A 188 -0.55 -7.95 -2.91
N GLY A 189 -0.09 -6.76 -3.33
CA GLY A 189 1.24 -6.63 -3.92
C GLY A 189 1.74 -5.19 -3.95
N VAL A 190 3.03 -5.07 -4.27
CA VAL A 190 3.67 -3.79 -4.59
C VAL A 190 4.42 -3.89 -5.92
N TRP A 191 4.51 -2.77 -6.61
CA TRP A 191 5.17 -2.66 -7.91
C TRP A 191 6.11 -1.46 -7.95
N GLY A 192 7.20 -1.61 -8.70
CA GLY A 192 8.17 -0.55 -8.94
C GLY A 192 8.61 -0.49 -10.39
N MET A 193 8.75 0.73 -10.91
CA MET A 193 9.33 1.05 -12.21
C MET A 193 10.52 1.99 -11.96
N PRO A 194 11.74 1.47 -11.82
CA PRO A 194 12.91 2.27 -11.41
C PRO A 194 13.55 3.03 -12.58
N PHE A 195 12.76 3.78 -13.36
CA PHE A 195 13.23 4.58 -14.50
C PHE A 195 14.32 5.61 -14.17
N SER A 196 14.45 5.97 -12.90
CA SER A 196 15.53 6.83 -12.42
C SER A 196 16.90 6.16 -12.48
N GLY A 197 16.95 4.82 -12.63
CA GLY A 197 18.17 4.02 -12.52
C GLY A 197 18.67 3.88 -11.08
N THR A 198 17.86 4.27 -10.09
CA THR A 198 18.13 4.13 -8.66
C THR A 198 17.22 3.07 -8.05
N PRO A 199 17.64 2.38 -6.98
CA PRO A 199 16.81 1.39 -6.31
C PRO A 199 15.49 1.98 -5.80
N ILE A 200 14.45 1.12 -5.78
CA ILE A 200 13.20 1.37 -5.06
C ILE A 200 13.16 0.43 -3.86
N ARG A 201 12.84 0.96 -2.69
CA ARG A 201 12.74 0.21 -1.45
C ARG A 201 11.29 0.15 -0.98
N PHE A 202 10.90 -1.01 -0.49
CA PHE A 202 9.54 -1.31 -0.03
C PHE A 202 9.61 -1.84 1.39
N ASP A 203 8.68 -1.41 2.24
CA ASP A 203 8.64 -1.79 3.63
C ASP A 203 7.23 -1.67 4.23
N ASP A 204 7.05 -2.15 5.46
CA ASP A 204 5.80 -2.08 6.22
C ASP A 204 4.59 -2.62 5.44
N PHE A 205 4.73 -3.80 4.84
CA PHE A 205 3.62 -4.46 4.16
C PHE A 205 2.56 -4.88 5.16
N LYS A 206 1.34 -4.47 4.91
CA LYS A 206 0.22 -4.81 5.77
C LYS A 206 -1.04 -5.07 4.96
N VAL A 207 -1.73 -6.17 5.26
CA VAL A 207 -3.05 -6.50 4.70
C VAL A 207 -4.01 -6.68 5.84
N THR A 208 -5.12 -5.95 5.83
CA THR A 208 -6.17 -6.03 6.85
C THR A 208 -7.52 -6.35 6.23
N GLU A 209 -8.38 -7.02 6.99
CA GLU A 209 -9.80 -7.13 6.66
C GLU A 209 -10.51 -5.86 7.12
N VAL A 210 -11.38 -5.34 6.27
CA VAL A 210 -12.22 -4.18 6.56
C VAL A 210 -13.62 -4.67 6.92
N LYS A 211 -14.12 -4.27 8.07
CA LYS A 211 -15.47 -4.59 8.55
C LYS A 211 -16.51 -3.63 7.99
#